data_f88cd148da55568c108be6655807c581
#
_entry.id   f88cd148da55568c108be6655807c581
#
_cell.length_a   1.000
_cell.length_b   1.000
_cell.length_c   1.000
_cell.angle_alpha   90.00
_cell.angle_beta   90.00
_cell.angle_gamma   90.00
#
_symmetry.space_group_name_H-M   'P 1'
#
loop_
_entity.id
_entity.type
_entity.pdbx_description
1 polymer ?
#
loop_
_entity_poly.entity_id
_entity_poly.type
_entity_poly.pdbx_seq_one_letter_code
_entity_poly.pdbx_strand_id
1 'polypeptide(L)'
;VLKDRLSTDQSRLKYLGDVQQFYDYQVRFQGAKYNPLDGANDQFRWEIDNPDNKTVDANGMRAIYEAAESTDEQLLVLALGAWGLRPNEVASLTIDQFELSDDEDNRIVFEQRKNGPGEVAVLFGVEVLKQRIVDLDEPGWDGYLFPSVRSSTGHITPQTVTNRFKQLAEAAGVTVEGATPTAKIGRRFWYTTYNEAVKQMMEGLEGIAVDQGSSSSEIVSQNYLSEAEKRRYRRESMRDKLNGVFEESQKSE
;
A
#
# COMPACT_ATOMS: atom_id res chain seq x y z
N VAL A 1 19.00 -9.11 -28.52
CA VAL A 1 17.53 -8.98 -28.51
C VAL A 1 17.03 -8.41 -27.19
N LEU A 2 17.35 -8.98 -25.97
CA LEU A 2 16.87 -8.42 -24.70
C LEU A 2 17.47 -7.03 -24.41
N LYS A 3 18.75 -6.82 -24.69
CA LYS A 3 19.42 -5.52 -24.49
C LYS A 3 18.81 -4.40 -25.34
N ASP A 4 18.34 -4.72 -26.53
CA ASP A 4 17.84 -3.73 -27.49
C ASP A 4 16.37 -3.40 -27.28
N ARG A 5 15.61 -4.32 -26.66
CA ARG A 5 14.15 -4.19 -26.47
C ARG A 5 13.73 -3.81 -25.06
N LEU A 6 14.57 -4.03 -24.07
CA LEU A 6 14.28 -3.76 -22.66
C LEU A 6 15.23 -2.71 -22.11
N SER A 7 14.66 -1.66 -21.52
CA SER A 7 15.42 -0.50 -21.04
C SER A 7 16.10 -0.73 -19.68
N THR A 8 15.58 -1.64 -18.84
CA THR A 8 16.10 -1.86 -17.49
C THR A 8 16.62 -3.28 -17.27
N ASP A 9 17.66 -3.42 -16.45
CA ASP A 9 18.23 -4.72 -16.08
C ASP A 9 17.24 -5.59 -15.31
N GLN A 10 16.39 -4.98 -14.49
CA GLN A 10 15.31 -5.68 -13.80
C GLN A 10 14.34 -6.36 -14.79
N SER A 11 13.95 -5.67 -15.86
CA SER A 11 13.10 -6.25 -16.91
C SER A 11 13.83 -7.37 -17.66
N ARG A 12 15.12 -7.19 -17.97
CA ARG A 12 15.96 -8.18 -18.64
C ARG A 12 16.10 -9.46 -17.82
N LEU A 13 16.38 -9.32 -16.51
CA LEU A 13 16.47 -10.44 -15.57
C LEU A 13 15.16 -11.19 -15.44
N LYS A 14 14.02 -10.46 -15.38
CA LYS A 14 12.71 -11.09 -15.32
C LYS A 14 12.43 -11.95 -16.55
N TYR A 15 12.63 -11.39 -17.74
CA TYR A 15 12.44 -12.15 -19.00
C TYR A 15 13.41 -13.33 -19.12
N LEU A 16 14.66 -13.15 -18.69
CA LEU A 16 15.62 -14.24 -18.65
C LEU A 16 15.14 -15.36 -17.71
N GLY A 17 14.67 -15.02 -16.52
CA GLY A 17 14.11 -15.98 -15.56
C GLY A 17 12.89 -16.74 -16.09
N ASP A 18 11.98 -16.05 -16.78
CA ASP A 18 10.80 -16.69 -17.39
C ASP A 18 11.23 -17.72 -18.46
N VAL A 19 12.25 -17.40 -19.27
CA VAL A 19 12.79 -18.32 -20.29
C VAL A 19 13.59 -19.46 -19.65
N GLN A 20 14.36 -19.20 -18.58
CA GLN A 20 15.05 -20.25 -17.83
C GLN A 20 14.07 -21.25 -17.24
N GLN A 21 12.96 -20.80 -16.63
CA GLN A 21 11.91 -21.66 -16.11
C GLN A 21 11.29 -22.56 -17.20
N PHE A 22 11.09 -22.01 -18.40
CA PHE A 22 10.60 -22.81 -19.52
C PHE A 22 11.56 -23.93 -19.88
N TYR A 23 12.87 -23.66 -19.98
CA TYR A 23 13.86 -24.71 -20.28
C TYR A 23 14.04 -25.69 -19.12
N ASP A 24 13.95 -25.26 -17.87
CA ASP A 24 13.93 -26.14 -16.72
C ASP A 24 12.76 -27.11 -16.75
N TYR A 25 11.57 -26.62 -17.15
CA TYR A 25 10.41 -27.48 -17.37
C TYR A 25 10.67 -28.50 -18.48
N GLN A 26 11.28 -28.07 -19.61
CA GLN A 26 11.63 -28.98 -20.70
C GLN A 26 12.61 -30.07 -20.26
N VAL A 27 13.60 -29.72 -19.42
CA VAL A 27 14.56 -30.69 -18.86
C VAL A 27 13.87 -31.68 -17.93
N ARG A 28 13.03 -31.17 -17.01
CA ARG A 28 12.39 -32.00 -15.96
C ARG A 28 11.29 -32.93 -16.50
N PHE A 29 10.51 -32.46 -17.46
CA PHE A 29 9.26 -33.13 -17.86
C PHE A 29 9.18 -33.53 -19.33
N GLN A 30 10.02 -32.97 -20.19
CA GLN A 30 9.95 -33.19 -21.64
C GLN A 30 11.20 -33.84 -22.21
N GLY A 31 12.14 -34.28 -21.38
CA GLY A 31 13.32 -35.05 -21.79
C GLY A 31 14.42 -34.23 -22.48
N ALA A 32 14.40 -32.90 -22.38
CA ALA A 32 15.52 -32.08 -22.82
C ALA A 32 16.77 -32.38 -21.97
N LYS A 33 17.97 -32.42 -22.60
CA LYS A 33 19.18 -32.85 -21.93
C LYS A 33 19.78 -31.83 -20.99
N TYR A 34 19.57 -30.52 -21.26
CA TYR A 34 20.12 -29.43 -20.48
C TYR A 34 19.34 -28.15 -20.73
N ASN A 35 19.46 -27.19 -19.81
CA ASN A 35 18.97 -25.84 -19.98
C ASN A 35 20.05 -24.98 -20.67
N PRO A 36 19.83 -24.47 -21.89
CA PRO A 36 20.83 -23.68 -22.63
C PRO A 36 21.12 -22.32 -21.97
N LEU A 37 20.34 -21.90 -20.98
CA LEU A 37 20.51 -20.65 -20.26
C LEU A 37 21.10 -20.85 -18.84
N ASP A 38 21.58 -22.05 -18.54
CA ASP A 38 22.27 -22.28 -17.27
C ASP A 38 23.51 -21.37 -17.17
N GLY A 39 23.65 -20.65 -16.03
CA GLY A 39 24.72 -19.67 -15.83
C GLY A 39 24.60 -18.36 -16.62
N ALA A 40 23.52 -18.14 -17.35
CA ALA A 40 23.35 -16.91 -18.14
C ALA A 40 23.33 -15.64 -17.27
N ASN A 41 22.85 -15.72 -16.02
CA ASN A 41 22.87 -14.60 -15.07
C ASN A 41 24.30 -14.11 -14.79
N ASP A 42 25.23 -15.02 -14.60
CA ASP A 42 26.64 -14.70 -14.32
C ASP A 42 27.33 -14.08 -15.56
N GLN A 43 26.91 -14.49 -16.75
CA GLN A 43 27.45 -13.99 -18.01
C GLN A 43 27.01 -12.54 -18.30
N PHE A 44 25.75 -12.19 -17.99
CA PHE A 44 25.21 -10.87 -18.31
C PHE A 44 25.50 -9.81 -17.27
N ARG A 45 25.71 -10.19 -16.00
CA ARG A 45 25.99 -9.29 -14.86
C ARG A 45 24.98 -8.13 -14.74
N TRP A 46 23.71 -8.43 -15.04
CA TRP A 46 22.66 -7.45 -14.84
C TRP A 46 22.39 -7.31 -13.35
N GLU A 47 22.35 -6.10 -12.89
CA GLU A 47 22.10 -5.78 -11.48
C GLU A 47 20.67 -5.27 -11.28
N ILE A 48 20.04 -5.71 -10.22
CA ILE A 48 18.77 -5.12 -9.77
C ILE A 48 19.16 -3.96 -8.88
N ASP A 49 19.00 -2.75 -9.39
CA ASP A 49 19.00 -1.59 -8.51
C ASP A 49 17.97 -1.81 -7.41
N ASN A 50 18.39 -1.83 -6.16
CA ASN A 50 17.44 -1.79 -5.06
C ASN A 50 16.61 -0.51 -5.22
N PRO A 51 15.30 -0.62 -5.47
CA PRO A 51 14.50 0.57 -5.65
C PRO A 51 14.64 1.40 -4.38
N ASP A 52 15.18 2.58 -4.52
CA ASP A 52 15.12 3.58 -3.46
C ASP A 52 13.64 3.73 -3.11
N ASN A 53 13.26 3.31 -1.91
CA ASN A 53 11.86 3.25 -1.48
C ASN A 53 11.34 4.64 -1.10
N LYS A 54 11.70 5.67 -1.88
CA LYS A 54 11.25 7.04 -1.68
C LYS A 54 9.74 7.14 -1.71
N THR A 55 9.23 7.95 -0.82
CA THR A 55 7.81 8.24 -0.68
C THR A 55 7.64 9.74 -0.40
N VAL A 56 6.44 10.23 -0.44
CA VAL A 56 6.10 11.54 0.11
C VAL A 56 6.21 11.50 1.63
N ASP A 57 6.54 12.62 2.23
CA ASP A 57 6.46 12.81 3.68
C ASP A 57 5.01 13.09 4.14
N ALA A 58 4.81 13.25 5.43
CA ALA A 58 3.51 13.54 6.04
C ALA A 58 2.88 14.83 5.49
N ASN A 59 3.70 15.88 5.30
CA ASN A 59 3.21 17.16 4.80
C ASN A 59 2.79 17.07 3.32
N GLY A 60 3.55 16.36 2.50
CA GLY A 60 3.22 16.11 1.11
C GLY A 60 1.95 15.25 0.97
N MET A 61 1.76 14.23 1.81
CA MET A 61 0.54 13.42 1.78
C MET A 61 -0.68 14.23 2.25
N ARG A 62 -0.53 15.07 3.27
CA ARG A 62 -1.56 16.02 3.70
C ARG A 62 -1.96 16.96 2.57
N ALA A 63 -0.98 17.60 1.92
CA ALA A 63 -1.25 18.51 0.82
C ALA A 63 -2.00 17.84 -0.35
N ILE A 64 -1.66 16.59 -0.67
CA ILE A 64 -2.39 15.80 -1.67
C ILE A 64 -3.84 15.54 -1.23
N TYR A 65 -4.06 15.25 0.05
CA TYR A 65 -5.40 15.03 0.60
C TYR A 65 -6.23 16.33 0.63
N GLU A 66 -5.63 17.45 1.01
CA GLU A 66 -6.25 18.78 1.03
C GLU A 66 -6.57 19.31 -0.38
N ALA A 67 -5.87 18.84 -1.41
CA ALA A 67 -6.17 19.16 -2.81
C ALA A 67 -7.39 18.40 -3.36
N ALA A 68 -7.94 17.43 -2.60
CA ALA A 68 -9.14 16.70 -2.98
C ALA A 68 -10.39 17.58 -2.76
N GLU A 69 -11.16 17.85 -3.82
CA GLU A 69 -12.34 18.69 -3.79
C GLU A 69 -13.65 17.92 -3.57
N SER A 70 -13.60 16.57 -3.63
CA SER A 70 -14.76 15.70 -3.48
C SER A 70 -14.50 14.54 -2.54
N THR A 71 -15.56 13.98 -1.94
CA THR A 71 -15.51 12.77 -1.12
C THR A 71 -14.89 11.60 -1.87
N ASP A 72 -15.13 11.49 -3.18
CA ASP A 72 -14.54 10.49 -4.08
C ASP A 72 -13.01 10.60 -4.13
N GLU A 73 -12.49 11.80 -4.27
CA GLU A 73 -11.04 12.06 -4.29
C GLU A 73 -10.40 11.87 -2.92
N GLN A 74 -11.05 12.36 -1.86
CA GLN A 74 -10.59 12.14 -0.48
C GLN A 74 -10.49 10.65 -0.18
N LEU A 75 -11.53 9.87 -0.49
CA LEU A 75 -11.53 8.43 -0.29
C LEU A 75 -10.45 7.72 -1.10
N LEU A 76 -10.17 8.17 -2.33
CA LEU A 76 -9.10 7.62 -3.17
C LEU A 76 -7.72 7.82 -2.51
N VAL A 77 -7.44 9.01 -1.98
CA VAL A 77 -6.18 9.28 -1.27
C VAL A 77 -6.08 8.45 0.01
N LEU A 78 -7.16 8.36 0.80
CA LEU A 78 -7.20 7.53 2.02
C LEU A 78 -6.99 6.04 1.71
N ALA A 79 -7.64 5.52 0.67
CA ALA A 79 -7.49 4.12 0.27
C ALA A 79 -6.04 3.77 -0.07
N LEU A 80 -5.31 4.69 -0.70
CA LEU A 80 -3.89 4.50 -1.02
C LEU A 80 -2.96 4.80 0.16
N GLY A 81 -3.17 5.90 0.87
CA GLY A 81 -2.24 6.44 1.88
C GLY A 81 -2.54 6.01 3.31
N ALA A 82 -3.82 5.86 3.69
CA ALA A 82 -4.22 5.46 5.03
C ALA A 82 -4.53 3.97 5.17
N TRP A 83 -4.97 3.29 4.10
CA TRP A 83 -5.25 1.86 4.09
C TRP A 83 -4.20 1.05 3.32
N GLY A 84 -3.30 1.69 2.60
CA GLY A 84 -2.19 1.05 1.89
C GLY A 84 -2.63 0.10 0.77
N LEU A 85 -3.79 0.34 0.15
CA LEU A 85 -4.32 -0.50 -0.93
C LEU A 85 -3.53 -0.34 -2.23
N ARG A 86 -3.56 -1.37 -3.08
CA ARG A 86 -3.03 -1.28 -4.43
C ARG A 86 -4.03 -0.59 -5.36
N PRO A 87 -3.60 0.06 -6.45
CA PRO A 87 -4.52 0.71 -7.40
C PRO A 87 -5.62 -0.20 -7.94
N ASN A 88 -5.35 -1.49 -8.14
CA ASN A 88 -6.36 -2.45 -8.57
C ASN A 88 -7.35 -2.80 -7.44
N GLU A 89 -6.89 -2.84 -6.19
CA GLU A 89 -7.74 -3.06 -5.02
C GLU A 89 -8.66 -1.84 -4.82
N VAL A 90 -8.13 -0.62 -4.94
CA VAL A 90 -8.93 0.62 -4.87
C VAL A 90 -9.96 0.67 -6.00
N ALA A 91 -9.57 0.37 -7.24
CA ALA A 91 -10.45 0.45 -8.39
C ALA A 91 -11.71 -0.42 -8.26
N SER A 92 -11.57 -1.62 -7.68
CA SER A 92 -12.65 -2.60 -7.52
C SER A 92 -13.21 -2.70 -6.10
N LEU A 93 -12.97 -1.68 -5.26
CA LEU A 93 -13.41 -1.68 -3.87
C LEU A 93 -14.92 -1.55 -3.78
N THR A 94 -15.56 -2.47 -3.03
CA THR A 94 -17.01 -2.49 -2.80
C THR A 94 -17.35 -2.32 -1.32
N ILE A 95 -18.59 -1.89 -1.05
CA ILE A 95 -19.08 -1.73 0.32
C ILE A 95 -19.11 -3.06 1.08
N ASP A 96 -19.43 -4.15 0.42
CA ASP A 96 -19.55 -5.48 1.03
C ASP A 96 -18.23 -6.00 1.61
N GLN A 97 -17.10 -5.41 1.22
CA GLN A 97 -15.80 -5.76 1.75
C GLN A 97 -15.53 -5.12 3.13
N PHE A 98 -16.35 -4.16 3.57
CA PHE A 98 -16.12 -3.46 4.82
C PHE A 98 -16.89 -4.11 5.97
N GLU A 99 -16.16 -4.48 7.00
CA GLU A 99 -16.69 -4.83 8.31
C GLU A 99 -16.42 -3.65 9.25
N LEU A 100 -17.48 -2.88 9.49
CA LEU A 100 -17.43 -1.71 10.37
C LEU A 100 -18.07 -2.06 11.72
N SER A 101 -17.37 -1.75 12.80
CA SER A 101 -17.81 -1.99 14.17
C SER A 101 -17.69 -0.72 15.01
N ASP A 102 -18.52 -0.63 16.07
CA ASP A 102 -18.44 0.46 17.02
C ASP A 102 -17.17 0.41 17.90
N ASP A 103 -16.52 -0.77 17.97
CA ASP A 103 -15.31 -1.02 18.76
C ASP A 103 -14.00 -0.60 18.05
N GLU A 104 -14.09 0.19 16.98
CA GLU A 104 -12.93 0.66 16.19
C GLU A 104 -12.09 -0.46 15.53
N ASP A 105 -12.54 -1.70 15.50
CA ASP A 105 -11.88 -2.80 14.76
C ASP A 105 -12.38 -2.89 13.32
N ASN A 106 -12.42 -1.73 12.66
CA ASN A 106 -12.87 -1.61 11.28
C ASN A 106 -11.86 -2.25 10.33
N ARG A 107 -12.34 -3.01 9.35
CA ARG A 107 -11.46 -3.69 8.38
C ARG A 107 -12.10 -3.84 7.00
N ILE A 108 -11.23 -4.02 6.02
CA ILE A 108 -11.59 -4.41 4.66
C ILE A 108 -11.19 -5.87 4.50
N VAL A 109 -12.12 -6.72 4.09
CA VAL A 109 -11.91 -8.14 3.86
C VAL A 109 -11.80 -8.40 2.35
N PHE A 110 -10.75 -9.08 1.94
CA PHE A 110 -10.50 -9.46 0.56
C PHE A 110 -10.49 -10.98 0.43
N GLU A 111 -11.40 -11.52 -0.34
CA GLU A 111 -11.40 -12.96 -0.69
C GLU A 111 -10.21 -13.33 -1.57
N GLN A 112 -9.81 -12.41 -2.46
CA GLN A 112 -8.70 -12.60 -3.40
C GLN A 112 -7.77 -11.39 -3.43
N ARG A 113 -6.49 -11.63 -3.19
CA ARG A 113 -5.38 -10.67 -3.36
C ARG A 113 -4.23 -11.37 -4.08
N LYS A 114 -3.22 -10.60 -4.51
CA LYS A 114 -2.02 -11.13 -5.18
C LYS A 114 -1.34 -12.28 -4.39
N ASN A 115 -1.41 -12.23 -3.06
CA ASN A 115 -0.75 -13.19 -2.17
C ASN A 115 -1.79 -14.02 -1.36
N GLY A 116 -2.99 -14.23 -1.89
CA GLY A 116 -4.10 -14.91 -1.21
C GLY A 116 -5.07 -13.96 -0.52
N PRO A 117 -6.10 -14.48 0.16
CA PRO A 117 -7.06 -13.68 0.91
C PRO A 117 -6.38 -12.88 2.02
N GLY A 118 -7.02 -11.83 2.51
CA GLY A 118 -6.44 -11.04 3.58
C GLY A 118 -7.32 -9.89 4.04
N GLU A 119 -6.96 -9.34 5.18
CA GLU A 119 -7.66 -8.23 5.82
C GLU A 119 -6.76 -6.99 5.87
N VAL A 120 -7.38 -5.82 5.82
CA VAL A 120 -6.71 -4.52 5.99
C VAL A 120 -7.45 -3.74 7.06
N ALA A 121 -6.76 -3.34 8.12
CA ALA A 121 -7.34 -2.49 9.15
C ALA A 121 -7.63 -1.08 8.62
N VAL A 122 -8.82 -0.59 8.89
CA VAL A 122 -9.25 0.78 8.58
C VAL A 122 -9.07 1.62 9.85
N LEU A 123 -7.90 2.20 10.01
CA LEU A 123 -7.52 2.94 11.23
C LEU A 123 -7.90 4.42 11.16
N PHE A 124 -8.23 4.93 9.97
CA PHE A 124 -8.62 6.32 9.69
C PHE A 124 -9.54 6.39 8.48
N GLY A 125 -10.38 7.43 8.40
CA GLY A 125 -11.18 7.76 7.22
C GLY A 125 -12.54 7.06 7.14
N VAL A 126 -13.04 6.46 8.22
CA VAL A 126 -14.38 5.82 8.27
C VAL A 126 -15.50 6.81 7.96
N GLU A 127 -15.39 8.05 8.43
CA GLU A 127 -16.43 9.06 8.19
C GLU A 127 -16.47 9.48 6.70
N VAL A 128 -15.32 9.60 6.04
CA VAL A 128 -15.27 9.84 4.59
C VAL A 128 -15.86 8.68 3.81
N LEU A 129 -15.61 7.43 4.26
CA LEU A 129 -16.23 6.24 3.68
C LEU A 129 -17.76 6.28 3.85
N LYS A 130 -18.27 6.56 5.04
CA LYS A 130 -19.72 6.68 5.30
C LYS A 130 -20.35 7.76 4.43
N GLN A 131 -19.71 8.93 4.32
CA GLN A 131 -20.19 10.00 3.44
C GLN A 131 -20.21 9.54 1.98
N ARG A 132 -19.16 8.85 1.52
CA ARG A 132 -19.13 8.31 0.15
C ARG A 132 -20.25 7.31 -0.12
N ILE A 133 -20.58 6.47 0.85
CA ILE A 133 -21.70 5.54 0.73
C ILE A 133 -23.02 6.31 0.57
N VAL A 134 -23.24 7.35 1.38
CA VAL A 134 -24.42 8.22 1.26
C VAL A 134 -24.49 8.90 -0.10
N ASP A 135 -23.36 9.38 -0.63
CA ASP A 135 -23.29 10.04 -1.93
C ASP A 135 -23.62 9.09 -3.10
N LEU A 136 -23.45 7.78 -2.90
CA LEU A 136 -23.67 6.74 -3.91
C LEU A 136 -25.00 5.99 -3.75
N ASP A 137 -25.73 6.18 -2.64
CA ASP A 137 -26.94 5.44 -2.31
C ASP A 137 -28.13 5.85 -3.21
N GLU A 138 -28.03 5.43 -4.48
CA GLU A 138 -29.05 5.64 -5.50
C GLU A 138 -29.57 4.29 -6.02
N PRO A 139 -30.83 4.23 -6.52
CA PRO A 139 -31.41 3.01 -7.10
C PRO A 139 -30.54 2.48 -8.24
N GLY A 140 -30.07 1.24 -8.11
CA GLY A 140 -29.24 0.56 -9.10
C GLY A 140 -27.73 0.68 -8.86
N TRP A 141 -27.29 1.26 -7.76
CA TRP A 141 -25.89 1.20 -7.38
C TRP A 141 -25.48 -0.25 -7.07
N ASP A 142 -24.37 -0.66 -7.67
CA ASP A 142 -23.84 -2.03 -7.60
C ASP A 142 -22.80 -2.25 -6.46
N GLY A 143 -22.71 -1.28 -5.52
CA GLY A 143 -21.85 -1.37 -4.34
C GLY A 143 -20.42 -0.92 -4.55
N TYR A 144 -19.97 -0.61 -5.78
CA TYR A 144 -18.62 -0.07 -6.00
C TYR A 144 -18.46 1.34 -5.44
N LEU A 145 -17.38 1.58 -4.70
CA LEU A 145 -17.06 2.90 -4.14
C LEU A 145 -16.52 3.88 -5.21
N PHE A 146 -16.03 3.35 -6.33
CA PHE A 146 -15.54 4.10 -7.48
C PHE A 146 -16.23 3.62 -8.77
N PRO A 147 -17.57 3.83 -8.91
CA PRO A 147 -18.32 3.34 -10.06
C PRO A 147 -17.90 4.02 -11.35
N SER A 148 -18.11 3.34 -12.48
CA SER A 148 -17.84 3.88 -13.81
C SER A 148 -18.81 3.32 -14.85
N VAL A 149 -19.71 4.15 -15.34
CA VAL A 149 -20.66 3.80 -16.40
C VAL A 149 -19.99 3.52 -17.77
N ARG A 150 -18.72 3.91 -17.92
CA ARG A 150 -17.95 3.69 -19.16
C ARG A 150 -17.18 2.38 -19.14
N SER A 151 -17.07 1.74 -18.00
CA SER A 151 -16.34 0.49 -17.82
C SER A 151 -17.29 -0.70 -17.92
N SER A 152 -16.89 -1.75 -18.63
CA SER A 152 -17.64 -3.02 -18.67
C SER A 152 -17.64 -3.76 -17.32
N THR A 153 -16.80 -3.37 -16.38
CA THR A 153 -16.70 -3.94 -15.03
C THR A 153 -17.49 -3.16 -13.98
N GLY A 154 -18.18 -2.06 -14.35
CA GLY A 154 -18.94 -1.22 -13.43
C GLY A 154 -18.11 -0.23 -12.60
N HIS A 155 -16.79 -0.38 -12.56
CA HIS A 155 -15.89 0.44 -11.74
C HIS A 155 -14.75 1.06 -12.57
N ILE A 156 -14.04 2.04 -12.00
CA ILE A 156 -12.86 2.67 -12.63
C ILE A 156 -11.71 1.67 -12.82
N THR A 157 -10.75 2.02 -13.68
CA THR A 157 -9.56 1.19 -13.91
C THR A 157 -8.43 1.55 -12.93
N PRO A 158 -7.46 0.64 -12.68
CA PRO A 158 -6.25 0.94 -11.90
C PRO A 158 -5.43 2.10 -12.48
N GLN A 159 -5.49 2.29 -13.80
CA GLN A 159 -4.85 3.43 -14.47
C GLN A 159 -5.58 4.74 -14.12
N THR A 160 -6.91 4.73 -14.03
CA THR A 160 -7.70 5.89 -13.60
C THR A 160 -7.35 6.29 -12.15
N VAL A 161 -7.23 5.30 -11.25
CA VAL A 161 -6.77 5.55 -9.87
C VAL A 161 -5.40 6.24 -9.86
N THR A 162 -4.46 5.73 -10.66
CA THR A 162 -3.10 6.31 -10.76
C THR A 162 -3.13 7.73 -11.33
N ASN A 163 -3.93 7.98 -12.36
CA ASN A 163 -4.03 9.29 -12.99
C ASN A 163 -4.68 10.32 -12.06
N ARG A 164 -5.76 9.95 -11.35
CA ARG A 164 -6.42 10.83 -10.38
C ARG A 164 -5.49 11.21 -9.23
N PHE A 165 -4.82 10.24 -8.63
CA PHE A 165 -3.83 10.50 -7.57
C PHE A 165 -2.71 11.43 -8.06
N LYS A 166 -2.23 11.21 -9.30
CA LYS A 166 -1.21 12.07 -9.91
C LYS A 166 -1.73 13.51 -10.10
N GLN A 167 -2.96 13.69 -10.55
CA GLN A 167 -3.58 15.01 -10.71
C GLN A 167 -3.69 15.75 -9.37
N LEU A 168 -4.10 15.06 -8.30
CA LEU A 168 -4.13 15.66 -6.95
C LEU A 168 -2.73 16.06 -6.47
N ALA A 169 -1.71 15.21 -6.70
CA ALA A 169 -0.33 15.54 -6.37
C ALA A 169 0.20 16.75 -7.18
N GLU A 170 -0.18 16.86 -8.46
CA GLU A 170 0.13 18.02 -9.30
C GLU A 170 -0.56 19.30 -8.80
N ALA A 171 -1.85 19.22 -8.44
CA ALA A 171 -2.61 20.34 -7.88
C ALA A 171 -2.03 20.81 -6.54
N ALA A 172 -1.57 19.87 -5.71
CA ALA A 172 -0.88 20.15 -4.45
C ALA A 172 0.57 20.66 -4.62
N GLY A 173 1.13 20.65 -5.82
CA GLY A 173 2.53 21.01 -6.08
C GLY A 173 3.54 20.04 -5.47
N VAL A 174 3.14 18.81 -5.13
CA VAL A 174 3.98 17.82 -4.46
C VAL A 174 4.81 17.05 -5.48
N THR A 175 6.11 16.95 -5.21
CA THR A 175 7.05 16.15 -6.02
C THR A 175 7.91 15.24 -5.15
N VAL A 176 8.33 14.13 -5.71
CA VAL A 176 9.33 13.21 -5.13
C VAL A 176 10.47 13.11 -6.13
N GLU A 177 11.66 13.63 -5.78
CA GLU A 177 12.83 13.71 -6.68
C GLU A 177 12.55 14.40 -8.02
N GLY A 178 11.74 15.44 -7.99
CA GLY A 178 11.39 16.21 -9.19
C GLY A 178 10.33 15.54 -10.08
N ALA A 179 9.78 14.39 -9.69
CA ALA A 179 8.70 13.72 -10.40
C ALA A 179 7.38 13.77 -9.61
N THR A 180 6.25 13.87 -10.32
CA THR A 180 4.92 13.82 -9.71
C THR A 180 4.66 12.44 -9.11
N PRO A 181 4.24 12.33 -7.84
CA PRO A 181 3.92 11.07 -7.20
C PRO A 181 2.78 10.32 -7.90
N THR A 182 2.87 9.01 -7.93
CA THR A 182 1.82 8.12 -8.45
C THR A 182 1.16 7.33 -7.31
N ALA A 183 0.05 6.66 -7.57
CA ALA A 183 -0.65 5.83 -6.60
C ALA A 183 0.25 4.79 -5.87
N LYS A 184 1.33 4.34 -6.49
CA LYS A 184 2.34 3.48 -5.85
C LYS A 184 3.04 4.19 -4.69
N ILE A 185 3.24 5.51 -4.80
CA ILE A 185 3.86 6.34 -3.75
C ILE A 185 2.92 6.45 -2.54
N GLY A 186 1.60 6.62 -2.77
CA GLY A 186 0.60 6.62 -1.69
C GLY A 186 0.68 5.34 -0.84
N ARG A 187 0.70 4.18 -1.50
CA ARG A 187 0.88 2.91 -0.79
C ARG A 187 2.25 2.79 -0.07
N ARG A 188 3.33 3.33 -0.65
CA ARG A 188 4.64 3.35 0.01
C ARG A 188 4.62 4.22 1.26
N PHE A 189 3.94 5.36 1.21
CA PHE A 189 3.71 6.22 2.36
C PHE A 189 3.11 5.43 3.53
N TRP A 190 2.05 4.66 3.31
CA TRP A 190 1.45 3.81 4.34
C TRP A 190 2.48 2.86 4.98
N TYR A 191 3.28 2.15 4.17
CA TYR A 191 4.29 1.22 4.69
C TYR A 191 5.40 1.94 5.47
N THR A 192 5.86 3.09 5.01
CA THR A 192 6.88 3.89 5.70
C THR A 192 6.34 4.37 7.05
N THR A 193 5.14 4.94 7.07
CA THR A 193 4.47 5.42 8.28
C THR A 193 4.23 4.28 9.28
N TYR A 194 3.82 3.11 8.80
CA TYR A 194 3.62 1.93 9.64
C TYR A 194 4.95 1.43 10.24
N ASN A 195 6.02 1.38 9.45
CA ASN A 195 7.34 1.00 9.95
C ASN A 195 7.86 1.97 11.01
N GLU A 196 7.62 3.27 10.84
CA GLU A 196 7.95 4.27 11.85
C GLU A 196 7.14 4.09 13.14
N ALA A 197 5.85 3.75 13.04
CA ALA A 197 5.01 3.43 14.19
C ALA A 197 5.54 2.21 14.96
N VAL A 198 5.94 1.17 14.24
CA VAL A 198 6.56 -0.02 14.84
C VAL A 198 7.89 0.32 15.51
N LYS A 199 8.72 1.15 14.89
CA LYS A 199 10.01 1.58 15.45
C LYS A 199 9.81 2.35 16.76
N GLN A 200 8.88 3.29 16.81
CA GLN A 200 8.56 4.04 18.03
C GLN A 200 8.07 3.13 19.16
N MET A 201 7.26 2.13 18.84
CA MET A 201 6.85 1.13 19.82
C MET A 201 8.06 0.35 20.38
N MET A 202 8.99 -0.04 19.53
CA MET A 202 10.21 -0.75 19.96
C MET A 202 11.10 0.12 20.84
N GLU A 203 11.28 1.39 20.48
CA GLU A 203 12.03 2.37 21.31
C GLU A 203 11.39 2.56 22.69
N GLY A 204 10.06 2.59 22.77
CA GLY A 204 9.33 2.61 24.05
C GLY A 204 9.59 1.35 24.90
N LEU A 205 9.62 0.18 24.28
CA LEU A 205 9.96 -1.07 24.98
C LEU A 205 11.42 -1.12 25.43
N GLU A 206 12.34 -0.51 24.70
CA GLU A 206 13.74 -0.37 25.13
C GLU A 206 13.85 0.48 26.39
N GLY A 207 13.09 1.58 26.49
CA GLY A 207 13.01 2.39 27.72
C GLY A 207 12.54 1.54 28.90
N ILE A 208 11.48 0.76 28.76
CA ILE A 208 10.99 -0.15 29.80
C ILE A 208 12.05 -1.20 30.17
N ALA A 209 12.76 -1.76 29.20
CA ALA A 209 13.82 -2.74 29.46
C ALA A 209 14.94 -2.13 30.31
N VAL A 210 15.35 -0.90 30.01
CA VAL A 210 16.36 -0.17 30.79
C VAL A 210 15.88 0.07 32.23
N ASP A 211 14.64 0.57 32.41
CA ASP A 211 14.07 0.85 33.73
C ASP A 211 13.93 -0.42 34.59
N GLN A 212 13.70 -1.57 33.96
CA GLN A 212 13.55 -2.86 34.61
C GLN A 212 14.89 -3.63 34.75
N GLY A 213 16.00 -3.11 34.26
CA GLY A 213 17.27 -3.82 34.23
C GLY A 213 17.28 -5.06 33.34
N SER A 214 16.38 -5.14 32.36
CA SER A 214 16.31 -6.23 31.38
C SER A 214 17.37 -6.09 30.30
N SER A 215 17.84 -7.21 29.74
CA SER A 215 18.94 -7.20 28.77
C SER A 215 18.54 -6.71 27.37
N SER A 216 17.25 -6.71 27.00
CA SER A 216 16.76 -6.17 25.72
C SER A 216 15.25 -5.95 25.71
N SER A 217 14.78 -5.05 24.84
CA SER A 217 13.36 -4.83 24.51
C SER A 217 12.69 -6.07 23.94
N GLU A 218 13.45 -6.93 23.27
CA GLU A 218 12.94 -8.16 22.69
C GLU A 218 12.46 -9.15 23.78
N ILE A 219 13.22 -9.28 24.88
CA ILE A 219 12.84 -10.09 26.03
C ILE A 219 11.58 -9.52 26.71
N VAL A 220 11.48 -8.21 26.86
CA VAL A 220 10.29 -7.53 27.42
C VAL A 220 9.08 -7.81 26.51
N SER A 221 9.22 -7.63 25.21
CA SER A 221 8.16 -7.87 24.23
C SER A 221 7.68 -9.33 24.22
N GLN A 222 8.61 -10.29 24.29
CA GLN A 222 8.27 -11.71 24.24
C GLN A 222 7.59 -12.22 25.51
N ASN A 223 8.05 -11.76 26.67
CA ASN A 223 7.60 -12.31 27.95
C ASN A 223 6.40 -11.58 28.56
N TYR A 224 6.17 -10.31 28.22
CA TYR A 224 5.21 -9.46 28.90
C TYR A 224 4.10 -8.90 28.02
N LEU A 225 4.21 -9.02 26.68
CA LEU A 225 3.17 -8.56 25.76
C LEU A 225 2.60 -9.71 24.94
N SER A 226 1.30 -9.91 25.03
CA SER A 226 0.57 -10.80 24.14
C SER A 226 0.55 -10.24 22.71
N GLU A 227 0.35 -11.11 21.72
CA GLU A 227 0.21 -10.67 20.31
C GLU A 227 -0.98 -9.71 20.11
N ALA A 228 -2.03 -9.84 20.91
CA ALA A 228 -3.17 -8.92 20.91
C ALA A 228 -2.76 -7.51 21.37
N GLU A 229 -1.99 -7.41 22.46
CA GLU A 229 -1.47 -6.13 22.97
C GLU A 229 -0.49 -5.48 21.97
N LYS A 230 0.42 -6.26 21.42
CA LYS A 230 1.35 -5.77 20.37
C LYS A 230 0.58 -5.23 19.16
N ARG A 231 -0.50 -5.91 18.75
CA ARG A 231 -1.37 -5.46 17.65
C ARG A 231 -2.08 -4.16 18.03
N ARG A 232 -2.62 -4.06 19.24
CA ARG A 232 -3.29 -2.84 19.73
C ARG A 232 -2.34 -1.66 19.71
N TYR A 233 -1.17 -1.76 20.32
CA TYR A 233 -0.17 -0.68 20.35
C TYR A 233 0.28 -0.23 18.95
N ARG A 234 0.51 -1.19 18.05
CA ARG A 234 0.85 -0.84 16.66
C ARG A 234 -0.28 -0.07 15.96
N ARG A 235 -1.53 -0.48 16.18
CA ARG A 235 -2.71 0.19 15.60
C ARG A 235 -2.91 1.58 16.18
N GLU A 236 -2.78 1.74 17.50
CA GLU A 236 -2.87 3.03 18.17
C GLU A 236 -1.79 4.00 17.66
N SER A 237 -0.53 3.60 17.67
CA SER A 237 0.56 4.42 17.14
C SER A 237 0.38 4.78 15.65
N MET A 238 -0.14 3.85 14.84
CA MET A 238 -0.43 4.14 13.43
C MET A 238 -1.62 5.10 13.30
N ARG A 239 -2.67 4.95 14.12
CA ARG A 239 -3.83 5.86 14.14
C ARG A 239 -3.40 7.29 14.46
N ASP A 240 -2.57 7.48 15.49
CA ASP A 240 -2.03 8.80 15.85
C ASP A 240 -1.27 9.46 14.71
N LYS A 241 -0.46 8.68 13.99
CA LYS A 241 0.26 9.19 12.82
C LYS A 241 -0.67 9.57 11.68
N LEU A 242 -1.70 8.75 11.40
CA LEU A 242 -2.68 9.05 10.36
C LEU A 242 -3.54 10.26 10.71
N ASN A 243 -3.96 10.40 11.96
CA ASN A 243 -4.64 11.59 12.47
C ASN A 243 -3.75 12.83 12.24
N GLY A 244 -2.48 12.76 12.62
CA GLY A 244 -1.53 13.84 12.38
C GLY A 244 -1.33 14.21 10.90
N VAL A 245 -1.70 13.36 9.96
CA VAL A 245 -1.60 13.62 8.52
C VAL A 245 -2.91 14.10 7.92
N PHE A 246 -4.03 13.46 8.24
CA PHE A 246 -5.30 13.59 7.52
C PHE A 246 -6.39 14.35 8.29
N GLU A 247 -6.24 14.56 9.61
CA GLU A 247 -7.14 15.49 10.31
C GLU A 247 -6.81 16.92 9.95
N GLU A 248 -7.84 17.72 9.75
CA GLU A 248 -7.68 19.17 9.58
C GLU A 248 -6.97 19.72 10.82
N SER A 249 -5.84 20.38 10.60
CA SER A 249 -5.26 21.21 11.64
C SER A 249 -6.33 22.20 12.03
N GLN A 250 -6.92 22.08 13.23
CA GLN A 250 -7.75 23.16 13.77
C GLN A 250 -6.89 24.40 13.69
N LYS A 251 -7.19 25.24 12.70
CA LYS A 251 -6.60 26.58 12.60
C LYS A 251 -7.02 27.26 13.91
N SER A 252 -6.06 27.38 14.81
CA SER A 252 -6.18 28.27 15.96
C SER A 252 -6.42 29.66 15.40
N GLU A 253 -7.65 30.14 15.50
CA GLU A 253 -7.98 31.54 15.34
C GLU A 253 -7.24 32.40 16.38
#